data_16df8534d1e8b74fe79acc0562afd3aa
#
_entry.id   16df8534d1e8b74fe79acc0562afd3aa
#
_cell.length_a   1.000
_cell.length_b   1.000
_cell.length_c   1.000
_cell.angle_alpha   90.00
_cell.angle_beta   90.00
_cell.angle_gamma   90.00
#
_symmetry.space_group_name_H-M   'P 1'
#
loop_
_entity.id
_entity.type
_entity.pdbx_description
1 polymer ?
#
loop_
_entity_poly.entity_id
_entity_poly.type
_entity_poly.pdbx_seq_one_letter_code
_entity_poly.pdbx_strand_id
1 'polypeptide(L)'
;MSAAVRDREPILIDLALQGGGAHGAFTWGVLDRLLEEPWLRIDGISGTSAGAMNAAALAYGYSRGGSDGARVALETFWRRVSQAGQLSPIRRGPLDVLLGRWTLDNSPAYAAIDMMSRLFSPYDLNPAGWNPLRKILTDGVDYEQVARSPIKLFITATRKGLMK
;
A
#
# COMPACT_ATOMS: atom_id res chain seq x y z
N MET A 1 -20.41 -18.55 -14.68
CA MET A 1 -19.16 -18.31 -15.46
C MET A 1 -19.14 -19.27 -16.64
N SER A 2 -19.09 -18.74 -17.86
CA SER A 2 -19.15 -19.52 -19.10
C SER A 2 -17.92 -20.42 -19.25
N ALA A 3 -18.09 -21.63 -19.80
CA ALA A 3 -17.03 -22.61 -20.06
C ALA A 3 -15.88 -22.06 -20.93
N ALA A 4 -16.15 -21.07 -21.78
CA ALA A 4 -15.19 -20.40 -22.65
C ALA A 4 -14.07 -19.64 -21.92
N VAL A 5 -14.21 -19.35 -20.61
CA VAL A 5 -13.19 -18.64 -19.82
C VAL A 5 -12.11 -19.60 -19.29
N ARG A 6 -12.39 -20.91 -19.23
CA ARG A 6 -11.48 -21.93 -18.67
C ARG A 6 -10.38 -22.38 -19.61
N ASP A 7 -10.51 -22.10 -20.90
CA ASP A 7 -9.64 -22.65 -21.96
C ASP A 7 -8.67 -21.59 -22.56
N ARG A 8 -8.59 -20.42 -21.93
CA ARG A 8 -7.65 -19.37 -22.35
C ARG A 8 -6.29 -19.58 -21.70
N GLU A 9 -5.23 -19.56 -22.52
CA GLU A 9 -3.87 -19.43 -21.98
C GLU A 9 -3.77 -18.18 -21.11
N PRO A 10 -3.13 -18.29 -19.93
CA PRO A 10 -2.96 -17.16 -19.05
C PRO A 10 -2.14 -16.04 -19.70
N ILE A 11 -2.65 -14.82 -19.64
CA ILE A 11 -1.91 -13.63 -20.06
C ILE A 11 -1.05 -13.17 -18.89
N LEU A 12 0.25 -13.10 -19.13
CA LEU A 12 1.20 -12.53 -18.17
C LEU A 12 1.14 -10.99 -18.26
N ILE A 13 1.06 -10.35 -17.10
CA ILE A 13 1.05 -8.89 -16.98
C ILE A 13 2.07 -8.41 -15.97
N ASP A 14 2.69 -7.28 -16.27
CA ASP A 14 3.47 -6.51 -15.31
C ASP A 14 2.66 -5.31 -14.82
N LEU A 15 2.78 -5.01 -13.54
CA LEU A 15 2.06 -3.92 -12.91
C LEU A 15 3.03 -2.84 -12.43
N ALA A 16 2.69 -1.59 -12.67
CA ALA A 16 3.38 -0.43 -12.13
C ALA A 16 2.48 0.28 -11.13
N LEU A 17 2.79 0.16 -9.83
CA LEU A 17 1.97 0.69 -8.76
C LEU A 17 2.53 2.02 -8.24
N GLN A 18 1.76 3.07 -8.47
CA GLN A 18 2.11 4.41 -8.02
C GLN A 18 2.00 4.54 -6.50
N GLY A 19 2.85 5.41 -5.92
CA GLY A 19 2.70 5.89 -4.56
C GLY A 19 1.49 6.82 -4.42
N GLY A 20 1.18 7.24 -3.21
CA GLY A 20 0.06 8.18 -2.98
C GLY A 20 -0.59 8.04 -1.60
N GLY A 21 0.09 7.47 -0.63
CA GLY A 21 -0.43 7.33 0.74
C GLY A 21 -1.77 6.60 0.78
N ALA A 22 -2.80 7.23 1.31
CA ALA A 22 -4.14 6.65 1.45
C ALA A 22 -4.81 6.28 0.10
N HIS A 23 -4.40 6.91 -1.01
CA HIS A 23 -4.90 6.55 -2.34
C HIS A 23 -4.45 5.14 -2.78
N GLY A 24 -3.45 4.55 -2.11
CA GLY A 24 -3.10 3.15 -2.31
C GLY A 24 -4.24 2.17 -2.02
N ALA A 25 -5.27 2.57 -1.26
CA ALA A 25 -6.49 1.80 -1.07
C ALA A 25 -7.31 1.66 -2.37
N PHE A 26 -7.28 2.66 -3.25
CA PHE A 26 -7.87 2.53 -4.58
C PHE A 26 -7.12 1.49 -5.41
N THR A 27 -5.78 1.54 -5.36
CA THR A 27 -4.93 0.53 -6.01
C THR A 27 -5.25 -0.88 -5.50
N TRP A 28 -5.46 -1.05 -4.18
CA TRP A 28 -5.93 -2.32 -3.63
C TRP A 28 -7.23 -2.79 -4.28
N GLY A 29 -8.24 -1.93 -4.43
CA GLY A 29 -9.50 -2.30 -5.08
C GLY A 29 -9.31 -2.77 -6.53
N VAL A 30 -8.40 -2.12 -7.28
CA VAL A 30 -8.04 -2.55 -8.64
C VAL A 30 -7.35 -3.92 -8.63
N LEU A 31 -6.38 -4.12 -7.73
CA LEU A 31 -5.66 -5.39 -7.59
C LEU A 31 -6.60 -6.53 -7.19
N ASP A 32 -7.52 -6.26 -6.26
CA ASP A 32 -8.52 -7.23 -5.83
C ASP A 32 -9.36 -7.71 -7.02
N ARG A 33 -9.80 -6.78 -7.86
CA ARG A 33 -10.57 -7.12 -9.07
C ARG A 33 -9.74 -7.86 -10.12
N LEU A 34 -8.46 -7.50 -10.33
CA LEU A 34 -7.58 -8.21 -11.26
C LEU A 34 -7.30 -9.65 -10.81
N LEU A 35 -7.16 -9.87 -9.51
CA LEU A 35 -6.92 -11.18 -8.92
C LEU A 35 -8.12 -12.14 -9.03
N GLU A 36 -9.32 -11.63 -9.32
CA GLU A 36 -10.51 -12.45 -9.62
C GLU A 36 -10.49 -13.07 -11.02
N GLU A 37 -9.62 -12.56 -11.92
CA GLU A 37 -9.56 -13.04 -13.30
C GLU A 37 -8.61 -14.23 -13.43
N PRO A 38 -9.11 -15.46 -13.67
CA PRO A 38 -8.28 -16.66 -13.67
C PRO A 38 -7.34 -16.75 -14.89
N TRP A 39 -7.58 -15.94 -15.91
CA TRP A 39 -6.77 -15.85 -17.13
C TRP A 39 -5.68 -14.78 -17.05
N LEU A 40 -5.62 -13.99 -15.97
CA LEU A 40 -4.53 -13.05 -15.70
C LEU A 40 -3.52 -13.65 -14.73
N ARG A 41 -2.25 -13.54 -15.07
CA ARG A 41 -1.14 -13.85 -14.17
C ARG A 41 -0.21 -12.67 -14.06
N ILE A 42 0.05 -12.26 -12.83
CA ILE A 42 1.01 -11.19 -12.54
C ILE A 42 2.40 -11.81 -12.54
N ASP A 43 3.27 -11.38 -13.46
CA ASP A 43 4.67 -11.80 -13.54
C ASP A 43 5.57 -10.89 -12.69
N GLY A 44 5.36 -9.58 -12.78
CA GLY A 44 6.15 -8.59 -12.05
C GLY A 44 5.33 -7.42 -11.54
N ILE A 45 5.79 -6.81 -10.45
CA ILE A 45 5.20 -5.59 -9.90
C ILE A 45 6.33 -4.62 -9.58
N SER A 46 6.29 -3.44 -10.18
CA SER A 46 7.07 -2.29 -9.74
C SER A 46 6.24 -1.40 -8.83
N GLY A 47 6.84 -0.85 -7.76
CA GLY A 47 6.10 -0.02 -6.84
C GLY A 47 6.96 0.93 -6.02
N THR A 48 6.36 2.05 -5.64
CA THR A 48 6.94 3.03 -4.73
C THR A 48 5.96 3.41 -3.63
N SER A 49 6.41 3.68 -2.41
CA SER A 49 5.57 4.08 -1.27
C SER A 49 4.38 3.13 -1.06
N ALA A 50 3.14 3.62 -1.09
CA ALA A 50 1.93 2.80 -0.97
C ALA A 50 1.83 1.70 -2.04
N GLY A 51 2.33 1.94 -3.26
CA GLY A 51 2.43 0.94 -4.31
C GLY A 51 3.38 -0.20 -3.92
N ALA A 52 4.52 0.11 -3.30
CA ALA A 52 5.45 -0.89 -2.78
C ALA A 52 4.84 -1.73 -1.65
N MET A 53 4.04 -1.12 -0.79
CA MET A 53 3.33 -1.82 0.29
C MET A 53 2.26 -2.78 -0.26
N ASN A 54 1.49 -2.33 -1.26
CA ASN A 54 0.54 -3.20 -1.98
C ASN A 54 1.27 -4.38 -2.64
N ALA A 55 2.39 -4.12 -3.32
CA ALA A 55 3.17 -5.16 -3.98
C ALA A 55 3.70 -6.21 -2.99
N ALA A 56 4.23 -5.77 -1.84
CA ALA A 56 4.73 -6.67 -0.81
C ALA A 56 3.61 -7.52 -0.17
N ALA A 57 2.48 -6.89 0.17
CA ALA A 57 1.33 -7.60 0.73
C ALA A 57 0.73 -8.61 -0.26
N LEU A 58 0.62 -8.22 -1.54
CA LEU A 58 0.13 -9.09 -2.61
C LEU A 58 1.05 -10.29 -2.79
N ALA A 59 2.37 -10.07 -2.97
CA ALA A 59 3.32 -11.16 -3.20
C ALA A 59 3.40 -12.12 -2.01
N TYR A 60 3.33 -11.60 -0.78
CA TYR A 60 3.23 -12.41 0.43
C TYR A 60 2.01 -13.32 0.44
N GLY A 61 0.84 -12.74 0.18
CA GLY A 61 -0.40 -13.51 0.15
C GLY A 61 -0.42 -14.53 -1.00
N TYR A 62 0.10 -14.13 -2.15
CA TYR A 62 0.17 -14.98 -3.33
C TYR A 62 1.05 -16.21 -3.12
N SER A 63 2.18 -16.06 -2.42
CA SER A 63 3.06 -17.19 -2.09
C SER A 63 2.40 -18.24 -1.19
N ARG A 64 1.35 -17.86 -0.45
CA ARG A 64 0.65 -18.72 0.51
C ARG A 64 -0.63 -19.35 -0.03
N GLY A 65 -1.30 -18.70 -0.94
CA GLY A 65 -2.62 -19.16 -1.40
C GLY A 65 -3.02 -18.62 -2.78
N GLY A 66 -2.03 -18.27 -3.63
CA GLY A 66 -2.33 -17.75 -4.96
C GLY A 66 -3.15 -16.46 -4.91
N SER A 67 -4.04 -16.29 -5.87
CA SER A 67 -4.88 -15.09 -5.99
C SER A 67 -5.74 -14.84 -4.74
N ASP A 68 -6.34 -15.87 -4.18
CA ASP A 68 -7.18 -15.73 -2.97
C ASP A 68 -6.34 -15.32 -1.75
N GLY A 69 -5.15 -15.91 -1.59
CA GLY A 69 -4.22 -15.53 -0.54
C GLY A 69 -3.76 -14.09 -0.66
N ALA A 70 -3.50 -13.61 -1.89
CA ALA A 70 -3.14 -12.22 -2.17
C ALA A 70 -4.27 -11.25 -1.79
N ARG A 71 -5.52 -11.56 -2.13
CA ARG A 71 -6.70 -10.76 -1.78
C ARG A 71 -6.86 -10.62 -0.28
N VAL A 72 -6.77 -11.73 0.46
CA VAL A 72 -6.84 -11.74 1.94
C VAL A 72 -5.71 -10.92 2.57
N ALA A 73 -4.49 -11.03 2.05
CA ALA A 73 -3.35 -10.28 2.57
C ALA A 73 -3.49 -8.76 2.35
N LEU A 74 -3.94 -8.35 1.16
CA LEU A 74 -4.23 -6.94 0.84
C LEU A 74 -5.34 -6.37 1.75
N GLU A 75 -6.44 -7.09 1.91
CA GLU A 75 -7.52 -6.69 2.79
C GLU A 75 -7.04 -6.52 4.24
N THR A 76 -6.30 -7.50 4.74
CA THR A 76 -5.75 -7.49 6.10
C THR A 76 -4.81 -6.29 6.31
N PHE A 77 -3.94 -6.02 5.34
CA PHE A 77 -3.05 -4.87 5.37
C PHE A 77 -3.83 -3.55 5.45
N TRP A 78 -4.78 -3.33 4.56
CA TRP A 78 -5.54 -2.08 4.52
C TRP A 78 -6.49 -1.90 5.71
N ARG A 79 -7.04 -2.98 6.26
CA ARG A 79 -7.79 -2.92 7.53
C ARG A 79 -6.90 -2.43 8.67
N ARG A 80 -5.68 -2.93 8.80
CA ARG A 80 -4.72 -2.46 9.82
C ARG A 80 -4.32 -1.01 9.59
N VAL A 81 -4.09 -0.60 8.35
CA VAL A 81 -3.79 0.80 8.01
C VAL A 81 -4.97 1.71 8.40
N SER A 82 -6.20 1.32 8.10
CA SER A 82 -7.41 2.06 8.47
C SER A 82 -7.55 2.21 9.98
N GLN A 83 -7.34 1.12 10.73
CA GLN A 83 -7.38 1.15 12.19
C GLN A 83 -6.31 2.08 12.80
N ALA A 84 -5.08 2.01 12.29
CA ALA A 84 -4.01 2.90 12.71
C ALA A 84 -4.31 4.37 12.36
N GLY A 85 -4.92 4.61 11.21
CA GLY A 85 -5.35 5.94 10.78
C GLY A 85 -6.44 6.55 11.69
N GLN A 86 -7.29 5.72 12.29
CA GLN A 86 -8.30 6.19 13.26
C GLN A 86 -7.69 6.79 14.53
N LEU A 87 -6.46 6.43 14.87
CA LEU A 87 -5.73 6.95 16.02
C LEU A 87 -4.85 8.16 15.65
N SER A 88 -4.81 8.55 14.39
CA SER A 88 -4.03 9.69 13.92
C SER A 88 -4.64 11.02 14.38
N PRO A 89 -3.83 11.97 14.88
CA PRO A 89 -4.29 13.32 15.19
C PRO A 89 -4.66 14.14 13.94
N ILE A 90 -4.19 13.70 12.77
CA ILE A 90 -4.47 14.35 11.48
C ILE A 90 -5.75 13.74 10.91
N ARG A 91 -6.87 14.38 11.19
CA ARG A 91 -8.19 13.94 10.71
C ARG A 91 -8.94 15.11 10.11
N ARG A 92 -9.87 14.79 9.21
CA ARG A 92 -10.89 15.75 8.79
C ARG A 92 -11.77 16.08 9.98
N GLY A 93 -12.06 17.37 10.15
CA GLY A 93 -13.03 17.81 11.17
C GLY A 93 -14.43 17.28 10.86
N PRO A 94 -15.32 17.18 11.88
CA PRO A 94 -16.71 16.80 11.66
C PRO A 94 -17.42 17.68 10.63
N LEU A 95 -17.09 18.98 10.59
CA LEU A 95 -17.59 19.94 9.61
C LEU A 95 -17.13 19.65 8.18
N ASP A 96 -15.86 19.21 8.00
CA ASP A 96 -15.36 18.87 6.67
C ASP A 96 -16.02 17.61 6.13
N VAL A 97 -16.33 16.65 7.01
CA VAL A 97 -17.08 15.44 6.64
C VAL A 97 -18.51 15.80 6.25
N LEU A 98 -19.18 16.68 7.01
CA LEU A 98 -20.56 17.11 6.74
C LEU A 98 -20.67 17.90 5.43
N LEU A 99 -19.65 18.71 5.12
CA LEU A 99 -19.60 19.53 3.89
C LEU A 99 -19.03 18.77 2.69
N GLY A 100 -18.81 17.46 2.81
CA GLY A 100 -18.27 16.63 1.71
C GLY A 100 -16.87 17.04 1.25
N ARG A 101 -16.08 17.70 2.09
CA ARG A 101 -14.71 18.10 1.77
C ARG A 101 -13.77 16.91 1.93
N TRP A 102 -13.29 16.38 0.81
CA TRP A 102 -12.46 15.16 0.80
C TRP A 102 -10.97 15.42 1.03
N THR A 103 -10.55 16.69 1.01
CA THR A 103 -9.15 17.09 1.20
C THR A 103 -8.87 17.53 2.64
N LEU A 104 -7.62 17.45 3.08
CA LEU A 104 -7.14 17.95 4.37
C LEU A 104 -6.68 19.41 4.28
N ASP A 105 -6.79 20.05 3.12
CA ASP A 105 -6.24 21.39 2.83
C ASP A 105 -6.79 22.47 3.78
N ASN A 106 -7.98 22.27 4.31
CA ASN A 106 -8.61 23.19 5.27
C ASN A 106 -8.36 22.80 6.73
N SER A 107 -7.56 21.77 6.99
CA SER A 107 -7.20 21.37 8.36
C SER A 107 -6.02 22.22 8.85
N PRO A 108 -6.20 23.05 9.91
CA PRO A 108 -5.10 23.81 10.50
C PRO A 108 -3.93 22.93 10.97
N ALA A 109 -4.24 21.73 11.45
CA ALA A 109 -3.24 20.75 11.86
C ALA A 109 -2.43 20.24 10.65
N TYR A 110 -3.11 19.99 9.52
CA TYR A 110 -2.42 19.59 8.28
C TYR A 110 -1.53 20.72 7.76
N ALA A 111 -2.04 21.95 7.68
CA ALA A 111 -1.28 23.11 7.25
C ALA A 111 -0.05 23.36 8.14
N ALA A 112 -0.18 23.22 9.46
CA ALA A 112 0.93 23.34 10.39
C ALA A 112 1.99 22.25 10.17
N ILE A 113 1.58 20.99 9.95
CA ILE A 113 2.50 19.88 9.69
C ILE A 113 3.17 20.03 8.31
N ASP A 114 2.43 20.45 7.29
CA ASP A 114 3.01 20.73 5.96
C ASP A 114 4.05 21.84 6.05
N MET A 115 3.74 22.92 6.75
CA MET A 115 4.69 24.02 6.99
C MET A 115 5.92 23.56 7.78
N MET A 116 5.72 22.78 8.86
CA MET A 116 6.82 22.23 9.63
C MET A 116 7.68 21.25 8.82
N SER A 117 7.07 20.43 7.96
CA SER A 117 7.81 19.49 7.11
C SER A 117 8.68 20.19 6.04
N ARG A 118 8.37 21.43 5.69
CA ARG A 118 9.17 22.28 4.81
C ARG A 118 10.33 22.99 5.53
N LEU A 119 10.17 23.25 6.82
CA LEU A 119 11.14 23.99 7.65
C LEU A 119 12.09 23.07 8.42
N PHE A 120 11.64 21.89 8.76
CA PHE A 120 12.39 20.93 9.58
C PHE A 120 12.57 19.60 8.85
N SER A 121 13.69 18.93 9.11
CA SER A 121 13.90 17.58 8.60
C SER A 121 12.88 16.61 9.19
N PRO A 122 12.41 15.62 8.44
CA PRO A 122 11.57 14.54 8.99
C PRO A 122 12.18 13.83 10.20
N TYR A 123 13.49 13.91 10.38
CA TYR A 123 14.20 13.35 11.53
C TYR A 123 14.04 14.19 12.79
N ASP A 124 13.98 15.50 12.64
CA ASP A 124 13.77 16.43 13.75
C ASP A 124 12.32 16.35 14.24
N LEU A 125 11.39 16.08 13.33
CA LEU A 125 9.97 15.92 13.62
C LEU A 125 9.59 14.56 14.21
N ASN A 126 10.43 13.54 14.01
CA ASN A 126 10.20 12.18 14.50
C ASN A 126 11.48 11.56 15.08
N PRO A 127 12.04 12.13 16.16
CA PRO A 127 13.28 11.64 16.75
C PRO A 127 13.17 10.22 17.29
N ALA A 128 11.97 9.80 17.69
CA ALA A 128 11.70 8.45 18.16
C ALA A 128 11.58 7.42 17.01
N GLY A 129 11.60 7.86 15.75
CA GLY A 129 11.48 6.97 14.60
C GLY A 129 10.15 6.22 14.55
N TRP A 130 9.09 6.74 15.18
CA TRP A 130 7.78 6.09 15.22
C TRP A 130 7.17 6.04 13.82
N ASN A 131 6.96 4.82 13.32
CA ASN A 131 6.41 4.59 12.00
C ASN A 131 5.40 3.44 12.05
N PRO A 132 4.10 3.74 12.20
CA PRO A 132 3.06 2.73 12.30
C PRO A 132 2.95 1.86 11.03
N LEU A 133 3.23 2.41 9.85
CA LEU A 133 3.20 1.63 8.60
C LEU A 133 4.33 0.59 8.56
N ARG A 134 5.52 0.93 9.09
CA ARG A 134 6.60 -0.02 9.24
C ARG A 134 6.17 -1.20 10.12
N LYS A 135 5.55 -0.90 11.27
CA LYS A 135 5.07 -1.93 12.20
C LYS A 135 4.00 -2.81 11.53
N ILE A 136 3.03 -2.23 10.84
CA ILE A 136 1.98 -2.97 10.13
C ILE A 136 2.58 -3.94 9.11
N LEU A 137 3.59 -3.49 8.35
CA LEU A 137 4.28 -4.33 7.36
C LEU A 137 5.10 -5.44 8.04
N THR A 138 5.93 -5.10 9.03
CA THR A 138 6.79 -6.10 9.69
C THR A 138 6.01 -7.15 10.47
N ASP A 139 4.86 -6.78 11.02
CA ASP A 139 3.98 -7.70 11.76
C ASP A 139 3.04 -8.49 10.82
N GLY A 140 2.85 -8.01 9.59
CA GLY A 140 1.86 -8.55 8.66
C GLY A 140 2.42 -9.27 7.44
N VAL A 141 3.69 -9.06 7.12
CA VAL A 141 4.35 -9.57 5.90
C VAL A 141 5.63 -10.29 6.28
N ASP A 142 5.69 -11.56 5.99
CA ASP A 142 6.91 -12.35 6.09
C ASP A 142 7.73 -12.19 4.80
N TYR A 143 8.87 -11.50 4.90
CA TYR A 143 9.73 -11.21 3.76
C TYR A 143 10.41 -12.46 3.17
N GLU A 144 10.59 -13.52 3.94
CA GLU A 144 11.08 -14.80 3.40
C GLU A 144 10.03 -15.43 2.48
N GLN A 145 8.77 -15.33 2.85
CA GLN A 145 7.66 -15.77 2.00
C GLN A 145 7.51 -14.90 0.75
N VAL A 146 7.72 -13.59 0.87
CA VAL A 146 7.75 -12.68 -0.29
C VAL A 146 8.85 -13.09 -1.27
N ALA A 147 10.04 -13.43 -0.77
CA ALA A 147 11.16 -13.88 -1.60
C ALA A 147 10.89 -15.21 -2.33
N ARG A 148 9.95 -16.01 -1.82
CA ARG A 148 9.49 -17.27 -2.45
C ARG A 148 8.33 -17.09 -3.41
N SER A 149 7.78 -15.88 -3.50
CA SER A 149 6.69 -15.58 -4.44
C SER A 149 7.16 -15.76 -5.88
N PRO A 150 6.32 -16.33 -6.76
CA PRO A 150 6.61 -16.35 -8.19
C PRO A 150 6.57 -14.95 -8.81
N ILE A 151 5.98 -13.98 -8.14
CA ILE A 151 5.85 -12.59 -8.63
C ILE A 151 7.14 -11.83 -8.33
N LYS A 152 7.76 -11.27 -9.36
CA LYS A 152 8.98 -10.46 -9.26
C LYS A 152 8.64 -9.08 -8.72
N LEU A 153 9.38 -8.62 -7.68
CA LEU A 153 9.16 -7.30 -7.10
C LEU A 153 10.31 -6.34 -7.42
N PHE A 154 9.94 -5.15 -7.88
CA PHE A 154 10.86 -4.04 -8.17
C PHE A 154 10.47 -2.84 -7.30
N ILE A 155 11.08 -2.72 -6.12
CA ILE A 155 10.71 -1.72 -5.13
C ILE A 155 11.69 -0.56 -5.16
N THR A 156 11.17 0.64 -5.40
CA THR A 156 11.95 1.87 -5.30
C THR A 156 11.99 2.34 -3.86
N ALA A 157 13.19 2.48 -3.32
CA ALA A 157 13.43 3.00 -1.99
C ALA A 157 14.59 3.99 -1.99
N THR A 158 14.47 5.06 -1.19
CA THR A 158 15.55 5.99 -0.94
C THR A 158 16.42 5.48 0.19
N ARG A 159 17.68 5.20 -0.10
CA ARG A 159 18.66 4.88 0.94
C ARG A 159 19.17 6.18 1.55
N LYS A 160 19.06 6.33 2.86
CA LYS A 160 19.72 7.41 3.59
C LYS A 160 21.23 7.26 3.37
N GLY A 161 21.81 8.15 2.56
CA GLY A 161 23.25 8.23 2.41
C GLY A 161 23.89 8.62 3.73
N LEU A 162 24.94 7.90 4.13
CA LEU A 162 25.92 8.42 5.06
C LEU A 162 26.59 9.61 4.36
N MET A 163 26.06 10.83 4.55
CA MET A 163 26.90 12.00 4.35
C MET A 163 27.92 11.99 5.48
N LYS A 164 29.14 11.57 5.14
CA LYS A 164 30.33 11.86 5.94
C LYS A 164 30.77 13.28 5.67
#